data_00a64f1d81472810e881ddb225723731
#
_entry.id   00a64f1d81472810e881ddb225723731
#
_cell.length_a   1.000
_cell.length_b   1.000
_cell.length_c   1.000
_cell.angle_alpha   90.00
_cell.angle_beta   90.00
_cell.angle_gamma   90.00
#
_symmetry.space_group_name_H-M   'P 1'
#
loop_
_entity.id
_entity.type
_entity.pdbx_description
1 polymer ?
#
loop_
_entity_poly.entity_id
_entity_poly.type
_entity_poly.pdbx_seq_one_letter_code
_entity_poly.pdbx_strand_id
1 'polypeptide(L)'
;EWVGPWNDYAMKFYEAAEYYYYPGMHEPGGFNSLGMNAKFWNDLSETHKQVLIACAHEHNDYNSAEYNAKNGTYLTKMINEHGVKLRKFSDELYDTWGVGAKQVFDEVQQHSDLANEIHTSFAKARDDVGRWKNLSEATYYEQRNRVLGIEN
;
A
#
# COMPACT_ATOMS: atom_id res chain seq x y z
N GLU A 1 6.41 -8.57 -4.39
CA GLU A 1 6.01 -8.29 -3.01
C GLU A 1 4.73 -7.47 -2.99
N TRP A 2 3.78 -7.77 -2.12
CA TRP A 2 2.42 -7.20 -2.09
C TRP A 2 1.86 -7.04 -0.66
N VAL A 3 2.66 -7.36 0.35
CA VAL A 3 2.29 -7.18 1.76
C VAL A 3 3.37 -6.37 2.49
N GLY A 4 3.73 -6.67 3.69
CA GLY A 4 4.74 -5.93 4.41
C GLY A 4 5.58 -6.82 5.30
N PRO A 5 6.55 -6.25 6.02
CA PRO A 5 7.52 -6.98 6.81
C PRO A 5 6.93 -8.02 7.78
N TRP A 6 5.73 -7.79 8.29
CA TRP A 6 5.07 -8.75 9.17
C TRP A 6 4.74 -10.07 8.45
N ASN A 7 4.16 -9.99 7.25
CA ASN A 7 3.85 -11.17 6.45
C ASN A 7 5.12 -11.81 5.88
N ASP A 8 6.08 -11.01 5.44
CA ASP A 8 7.35 -11.48 4.89
C ASP A 8 8.14 -12.26 5.94
N TYR A 9 8.10 -11.81 7.19
CA TYR A 9 8.66 -12.55 8.30
C TYR A 9 7.93 -13.88 8.52
N ALA A 10 6.60 -13.89 8.51
CA ALA A 10 5.80 -15.11 8.68
C ALA A 10 6.04 -16.13 7.54
N MET A 11 6.25 -15.64 6.32
CA MET A 11 6.59 -16.45 5.14
C MET A 11 8.09 -16.80 5.06
N LYS A 12 8.90 -16.29 5.98
CA LYS A 12 10.33 -16.53 6.09
C LYS A 12 11.13 -16.10 4.84
N PHE A 13 10.75 -15.01 4.22
CA PHE A 13 11.46 -14.52 3.03
C PHE A 13 12.92 -14.16 3.30
N TYR A 14 13.28 -13.88 4.55
CA TYR A 14 14.65 -13.69 4.99
C TYR A 14 15.53 -14.94 4.81
N GLU A 15 14.97 -16.13 4.66
CA GLU A 15 15.73 -17.37 4.34
C GLU A 15 16.08 -17.44 2.84
N ALA A 16 15.32 -16.72 1.98
CA ALA A 16 15.48 -16.76 0.52
C ALA A 16 16.18 -15.52 -0.04
N ALA A 17 16.08 -14.35 0.62
CA ALA A 17 16.62 -13.09 0.12
C ALA A 17 17.37 -12.33 1.22
N GLU A 18 18.60 -11.91 0.90
CA GLU A 18 19.47 -11.15 1.81
C GLU A 18 19.12 -9.66 1.87
N TYR A 19 18.55 -9.12 0.79
CA TYR A 19 18.29 -7.69 0.64
C TYR A 19 16.80 -7.40 0.67
N TYR A 20 16.43 -6.33 1.38
CA TYR A 20 15.08 -5.82 1.46
C TYR A 20 15.04 -4.36 0.98
N TYR A 21 14.37 -4.11 -0.15
CA TYR A 21 14.39 -2.82 -0.80
C TYR A 21 13.14 -1.99 -0.49
N TYR A 22 13.35 -0.67 -0.37
CA TYR A 22 12.28 0.30 -0.17
C TYR A 22 12.57 1.61 -0.93
N PRO A 23 11.57 2.50 -1.09
CA PRO A 23 10.14 2.24 -0.97
C PRO A 23 9.66 1.40 -2.15
N GLY A 24 8.65 0.54 -1.91
CA GLY A 24 8.03 -0.22 -2.99
C GLY A 24 7.23 0.71 -3.93
N MET A 25 7.43 0.58 -5.24
CA MET A 25 6.71 1.39 -6.24
C MET A 25 5.47 0.67 -6.76
N HIS A 26 5.53 -0.64 -6.87
CA HIS A 26 4.52 -1.47 -7.51
C HIS A 26 3.21 -1.53 -6.72
N GLU A 27 3.27 -1.51 -5.38
CA GLU A 27 2.09 -1.61 -4.52
C GLU A 27 2.34 -0.92 -3.15
N PRO A 28 2.44 0.42 -3.15
CA PRO A 28 2.79 1.16 -1.92
C PRO A 28 1.69 1.16 -0.86
N GLY A 29 0.50 0.65 -1.19
CA GLY A 29 -0.62 0.50 -0.28
C GLY A 29 -1.59 -0.55 -0.78
N GLY A 30 -2.18 -1.34 0.13
CA GLY A 30 -3.15 -2.37 -0.18
C GLY A 30 -4.59 -1.85 -0.12
N PHE A 31 -5.44 -2.36 -0.98
CA PHE A 31 -6.88 -2.22 -0.92
C PHE A 31 -7.53 -3.61 -1.04
N ASN A 32 -8.22 -4.02 -0.01
CA ASN A 32 -8.96 -5.28 -0.01
C ASN A 32 -10.45 -5.03 -0.25
N SER A 33 -11.05 -5.81 -1.14
CA SER A 33 -12.48 -5.77 -1.40
C SER A 33 -13.14 -7.09 -1.04
N LEU A 34 -14.27 -7.01 -0.36
CA LEU A 34 -15.12 -8.17 -0.11
C LEU A 34 -16.09 -8.36 -1.27
N GLY A 35 -15.76 -9.29 -2.19
CA GLY A 35 -16.63 -9.67 -3.29
C GLY A 35 -17.66 -10.71 -2.88
N MET A 36 -18.92 -10.51 -3.28
CA MET A 36 -19.99 -11.46 -3.04
C MET A 36 -20.77 -11.76 -4.31
N ASN A 37 -21.32 -12.99 -4.41
CA ASN A 37 -22.27 -13.32 -5.45
C ASN A 37 -23.52 -12.44 -5.33
N ALA A 38 -23.94 -11.80 -6.43
CA ALA A 38 -25.05 -10.86 -6.43
C ALA A 38 -26.38 -11.48 -5.97
N LYS A 39 -26.64 -12.75 -6.37
CA LYS A 39 -27.86 -13.46 -5.92
C LYS A 39 -27.82 -13.69 -4.42
N PHE A 40 -26.69 -14.17 -3.88
CA PHE A 40 -26.53 -14.37 -2.44
C PHE A 40 -26.76 -13.05 -1.67
N TRP A 41 -26.15 -11.97 -2.12
CA TRP A 41 -26.34 -10.64 -1.52
C TRP A 41 -27.80 -10.19 -1.53
N ASN A 42 -28.49 -10.36 -2.66
CA ASN A 42 -29.88 -9.93 -2.80
C ASN A 42 -30.85 -10.78 -1.94
N ASP A 43 -30.55 -12.03 -1.70
CA ASP A 43 -31.34 -12.96 -0.87
C ASP A 43 -31.16 -12.70 0.65
N LEU A 44 -30.13 -11.91 1.06
CA LEU A 44 -29.91 -11.57 2.46
C LEU A 44 -30.97 -10.57 2.95
N SER A 45 -31.36 -10.72 4.22
CA SER A 45 -32.13 -9.70 4.92
C SER A 45 -31.32 -8.41 5.07
N GLU A 46 -32.01 -7.28 5.20
CA GLU A 46 -31.32 -5.99 5.43
C GLU A 46 -30.46 -6.01 6.71
N THR A 47 -30.90 -6.70 7.75
CA THR A 47 -30.10 -6.89 8.97
C THR A 47 -28.79 -7.61 8.67
N HIS A 48 -28.80 -8.69 7.90
CA HIS A 48 -27.57 -9.40 7.55
C HIS A 48 -26.64 -8.57 6.65
N LYS A 49 -27.20 -7.79 5.71
CA LYS A 49 -26.41 -6.86 4.91
C LYS A 49 -25.70 -5.82 5.78
N GLN A 50 -26.41 -5.22 6.73
CA GLN A 50 -25.83 -4.23 7.63
C GLN A 50 -24.73 -4.85 8.53
N VAL A 51 -24.92 -6.05 9.03
CA VAL A 51 -23.88 -6.76 9.78
C VAL A 51 -22.61 -6.97 8.93
N LEU A 52 -22.76 -7.44 7.69
CA LEU A 52 -21.61 -7.65 6.79
C LEU A 52 -20.88 -6.34 6.49
N ILE A 53 -21.60 -5.24 6.25
CA ILE A 53 -21.03 -3.92 6.02
C ILE A 53 -20.28 -3.44 7.28
N ALA A 54 -20.89 -3.57 8.45
CA ALA A 54 -20.26 -3.17 9.71
C ALA A 54 -18.97 -3.97 9.99
N CYS A 55 -19.01 -5.29 9.82
CA CYS A 55 -17.83 -6.15 9.98
C CYS A 55 -16.73 -5.80 8.96
N ALA A 56 -17.08 -5.46 7.72
CA ALA A 56 -16.10 -5.05 6.73
C ALA A 56 -15.39 -3.75 7.12
N HIS A 57 -16.14 -2.77 7.65
CA HIS A 57 -15.55 -1.52 8.16
C HIS A 57 -14.65 -1.77 9.38
N GLU A 58 -15.12 -2.52 10.36
CA GLU A 58 -14.35 -2.86 11.55
C GLU A 58 -13.06 -3.60 11.19
N HIS A 59 -13.16 -4.58 10.28
CA HIS A 59 -11.99 -5.32 9.82
C HIS A 59 -10.98 -4.42 9.09
N ASN A 60 -11.44 -3.48 8.28
CA ASN A 60 -10.55 -2.53 7.61
C ASN A 60 -9.74 -1.70 8.62
N ASP A 61 -10.40 -1.14 9.63
CA ASP A 61 -9.74 -0.32 10.65
C ASP A 61 -8.76 -1.15 11.49
N TYR A 62 -9.20 -2.31 11.95
CA TYR A 62 -8.37 -3.23 12.73
C TYR A 62 -7.14 -3.69 11.95
N ASN A 63 -7.34 -4.13 10.70
CA ASN A 63 -6.27 -4.63 9.85
C ASN A 63 -5.22 -3.55 9.57
N SER A 64 -5.66 -2.34 9.20
CA SER A 64 -4.77 -1.20 8.97
C SER A 64 -3.94 -0.86 10.23
N ALA A 65 -4.59 -0.82 11.39
CA ALA A 65 -3.91 -0.55 12.65
C ALA A 65 -2.89 -1.64 13.00
N GLU A 66 -3.23 -2.91 12.79
CA GLU A 66 -2.37 -4.06 13.09
C GLU A 66 -1.12 -4.09 12.19
N TYR A 67 -1.26 -3.84 10.88
CA TYR A 67 -0.12 -3.73 9.96
C TYR A 67 0.80 -2.58 10.35
N ASN A 68 0.25 -1.42 10.63
CA ASN A 68 1.04 -0.26 11.08
C ASN A 68 1.79 -0.54 12.39
N ALA A 69 1.19 -1.25 13.33
CA ALA A 69 1.83 -1.59 14.59
C ALA A 69 2.92 -2.65 14.44
N LYS A 70 2.73 -3.63 13.55
CA LYS A 70 3.60 -4.81 13.45
C LYS A 70 4.73 -4.67 12.44
N ASN A 71 4.52 -4.00 11.32
CA ASN A 71 5.51 -3.95 10.23
C ASN A 71 6.89 -3.46 10.71
N GLY A 72 6.96 -2.38 11.48
CA GLY A 72 8.22 -1.87 12.01
C GLY A 72 8.93 -2.87 12.93
N THR A 73 8.19 -3.54 13.80
CA THR A 73 8.73 -4.55 14.72
C THR A 73 9.32 -5.74 13.97
N TYR A 74 8.60 -6.25 12.96
CA TYR A 74 9.06 -7.40 12.19
C TYR A 74 10.19 -7.08 11.22
N LEU A 75 10.22 -5.87 10.65
CA LEU A 75 11.38 -5.38 9.89
C LEU A 75 12.63 -5.37 10.77
N THR A 76 12.52 -4.82 11.98
CA THR A 76 13.64 -4.81 12.95
C THR A 76 14.12 -6.21 13.29
N LYS A 77 13.20 -7.18 13.44
CA LYS A 77 13.58 -8.58 13.66
C LYS A 77 14.32 -9.18 12.46
N MET A 78 13.83 -8.97 11.24
CA MET A 78 14.52 -9.45 10.04
C MET A 78 15.95 -8.90 9.93
N ILE A 79 16.14 -7.63 10.25
CA ILE A 79 17.48 -7.00 10.24
C ILE A 79 18.38 -7.56 11.35
N ASN A 80 17.90 -7.55 12.59
CA ASN A 80 18.75 -7.84 13.75
C ASN A 80 18.96 -9.34 14.01
N GLU A 81 17.95 -10.17 13.73
CA GLU A 81 17.96 -11.59 14.04
C GLU A 81 18.36 -12.45 12.83
N HIS A 82 18.07 -11.97 11.62
CA HIS A 82 18.31 -12.74 10.39
C HIS A 82 19.28 -12.07 9.42
N GLY A 83 19.83 -10.91 9.75
CA GLY A 83 20.88 -10.25 8.96
C GLY A 83 20.40 -9.66 7.64
N VAL A 84 19.09 -9.44 7.47
CA VAL A 84 18.53 -8.81 6.27
C VAL A 84 19.09 -7.40 6.12
N LYS A 85 19.50 -7.05 4.90
CA LYS A 85 20.08 -5.75 4.57
C LYS A 85 19.05 -4.84 3.92
N LEU A 86 18.60 -3.85 4.65
CA LEU A 86 17.70 -2.83 4.12
C LEU A 86 18.43 -1.95 3.09
N ARG A 87 17.81 -1.70 1.94
CA ARG A 87 18.35 -0.89 0.84
C ARG A 87 17.30 0.06 0.29
N LYS A 88 17.70 1.31 0.08
CA LYS A 88 16.87 2.27 -0.62
C LYS A 88 17.08 2.15 -2.13
N PHE A 89 16.01 2.16 -2.91
CA PHE A 89 16.11 2.32 -4.36
C PHE A 89 16.66 3.69 -4.72
N SER A 90 17.44 3.75 -5.79
CA SER A 90 17.98 5.02 -6.30
C SER A 90 16.89 5.87 -6.97
N ASP A 91 17.11 7.18 -6.96
CA ASP A 91 16.22 8.12 -7.65
C ASP A 91 16.17 7.83 -9.17
N GLU A 92 17.31 7.45 -9.78
CA GLU A 92 17.37 7.04 -11.19
C GLU A 92 16.47 5.85 -11.52
N LEU A 93 16.40 4.87 -10.63
CA LEU A 93 15.52 3.71 -10.81
C LEU A 93 14.06 4.13 -10.69
N TYR A 94 13.74 5.00 -9.72
CA TYR A 94 12.40 5.55 -9.55
C TYR A 94 11.94 6.38 -10.75
N ASP A 95 12.83 7.21 -11.31
CA ASP A 95 12.56 7.99 -12.51
C ASP A 95 12.26 7.08 -13.71
N THR A 96 13.03 6.01 -13.86
CA THR A 96 12.82 4.99 -14.91
C THR A 96 11.46 4.31 -14.77
N TRP A 97 11.09 3.91 -13.56
CA TRP A 97 9.77 3.34 -13.29
C TRP A 97 8.65 4.35 -13.54
N GLY A 98 8.85 5.62 -13.18
CA GLY A 98 7.89 6.70 -13.45
C GLY A 98 7.60 6.88 -14.94
N VAL A 99 8.64 6.81 -15.78
CA VAL A 99 8.48 6.84 -17.24
C VAL A 99 7.68 5.65 -17.75
N GLY A 100 8.02 4.43 -17.29
CA GLY A 100 7.29 3.22 -17.66
C GLY A 100 5.84 3.22 -17.20
N ALA A 101 5.58 3.65 -15.96
CA ALA A 101 4.22 3.78 -15.42
C ALA A 101 3.38 4.77 -16.25
N LYS A 102 3.97 5.90 -16.64
CA LYS A 102 3.28 6.87 -17.50
C LYS A 102 2.88 6.27 -18.83
N GLN A 103 3.76 5.51 -19.49
CA GLN A 103 3.44 4.83 -20.73
C GLN A 103 2.24 3.89 -20.58
N VAL A 104 2.24 3.06 -19.54
CA VAL A 104 1.14 2.13 -19.27
C VAL A 104 -0.18 2.89 -19.02
N PHE A 105 -0.14 3.97 -18.26
CA PHE A 105 -1.33 4.78 -18.03
C PHE A 105 -1.87 5.43 -19.30
N ASP A 106 -0.99 5.92 -20.17
CA ASP A 106 -1.38 6.49 -21.47
C ASP A 106 -2.04 5.42 -22.37
N GLU A 107 -1.53 4.20 -22.39
CA GLU A 107 -2.11 3.07 -23.13
C GLU A 107 -3.47 2.65 -22.56
N VAL A 108 -3.58 2.52 -21.25
CA VAL A 108 -4.85 2.17 -20.58
C VAL A 108 -5.92 3.24 -20.83
N GLN A 109 -5.55 4.51 -20.76
CA GLN A 109 -6.46 5.63 -21.01
C GLN A 109 -7.04 5.60 -22.42
N GLN A 110 -6.27 5.16 -23.41
CA GLN A 110 -6.67 5.08 -24.81
C GLN A 110 -7.47 3.82 -25.16
N HIS A 111 -7.57 2.87 -24.25
CA HIS A 111 -8.21 1.57 -24.51
C HIS A 111 -9.72 1.68 -24.79
N SER A 112 -10.44 2.55 -24.09
CA SER A 112 -11.87 2.79 -24.26
C SER A 112 -12.30 4.09 -23.54
N ASP A 113 -13.49 4.58 -23.89
CA ASP A 113 -14.08 5.75 -23.21
C ASP A 113 -14.23 5.51 -21.70
N LEU A 114 -14.65 4.32 -21.29
CA LEU A 114 -14.75 3.93 -19.89
C LEU A 114 -13.37 3.91 -19.20
N ALA A 115 -12.35 3.39 -19.86
CA ALA A 115 -10.99 3.38 -19.31
C ALA A 115 -10.45 4.81 -19.14
N ASN A 116 -10.74 5.70 -20.07
CA ASN A 116 -10.42 7.12 -19.97
C ASN A 116 -11.15 7.81 -18.79
N GLU A 117 -12.44 7.53 -18.61
CA GLU A 117 -13.23 8.06 -17.48
C GLU A 117 -12.67 7.59 -16.14
N ILE A 118 -12.38 6.30 -16.01
CA ILE A 118 -11.79 5.71 -14.80
C ILE A 118 -10.41 6.33 -14.52
N HIS A 119 -9.54 6.42 -15.53
CA HIS A 119 -8.21 7.00 -15.38
C HIS A 119 -8.28 8.48 -14.97
N THR A 120 -9.18 9.26 -15.57
CA THR A 120 -9.35 10.68 -15.22
C THR A 120 -9.79 10.86 -13.77
N SER A 121 -10.73 10.05 -13.31
CA SER A 121 -11.18 10.04 -11.90
C SER A 121 -10.04 9.65 -10.95
N PHE A 122 -9.31 8.59 -11.28
CA PHE A 122 -8.15 8.14 -10.53
C PHE A 122 -7.07 9.22 -10.44
N ALA A 123 -6.68 9.82 -11.57
CA ALA A 123 -5.63 10.83 -11.60
C ALA A 123 -6.00 12.05 -10.75
N LYS A 124 -7.25 12.49 -10.82
CA LYS A 124 -7.74 13.59 -9.98
C LYS A 124 -7.65 13.24 -8.48
N ALA A 125 -8.13 12.06 -8.10
CA ALA A 125 -8.08 11.61 -6.70
C ALA A 125 -6.64 11.49 -6.19
N ARG A 126 -5.74 10.89 -7.00
CA ARG A 126 -4.32 10.79 -6.70
C ARG A 126 -3.69 12.17 -6.44
N ASP A 127 -3.96 13.13 -7.31
CA ASP A 127 -3.35 14.46 -7.22
C ASP A 127 -3.89 15.25 -6.03
N ASP A 128 -5.19 15.18 -5.76
CA ASP A 128 -5.83 15.88 -4.63
C ASP A 128 -5.37 15.28 -3.28
N VAL A 129 -5.42 13.96 -3.15
CA VAL A 129 -5.00 13.27 -1.93
C VAL A 129 -3.48 13.36 -1.75
N GLY A 130 -2.70 13.20 -2.82
CA GLY A 130 -1.24 13.29 -2.79
C GLY A 130 -0.75 14.66 -2.32
N ARG A 131 -1.34 15.74 -2.84
CA ARG A 131 -1.02 17.11 -2.36
C ARG A 131 -1.28 17.28 -0.86
N TRP A 132 -2.43 16.80 -0.39
CA TRP A 132 -2.76 16.87 1.04
C TRP A 132 -1.81 16.04 1.88
N LYS A 133 -1.55 14.79 1.49
CA LYS A 133 -0.65 13.90 2.22
C LYS A 133 0.79 14.42 2.26
N ASN A 134 1.25 15.05 1.21
CA ASN A 134 2.56 15.69 1.19
C ASN A 134 2.67 16.85 2.20
N LEU A 135 1.64 17.70 2.29
CA LEU A 135 1.61 18.81 3.25
C LEU A 135 1.42 18.35 4.70
N SER A 136 0.63 17.30 4.93
CA SER A 136 0.29 16.83 6.27
C SER A 136 1.29 15.80 6.79
N GLU A 137 1.17 14.58 6.32
CA GLU A 137 1.88 13.44 6.91
C GLU A 137 3.35 13.38 6.48
N ALA A 138 3.65 13.52 5.19
CA ALA A 138 5.01 13.38 4.70
C ALA A 138 5.95 14.43 5.32
N THR A 139 5.56 15.69 5.28
CA THR A 139 6.33 16.80 5.88
C THR A 139 6.45 16.66 7.41
N TYR A 140 5.38 16.18 8.07
CA TYR A 140 5.44 15.91 9.51
C TYR A 140 6.44 14.81 9.85
N TYR A 141 6.40 13.69 9.12
CA TYR A 141 7.33 12.58 9.36
C TYR A 141 8.78 12.99 9.10
N GLU A 142 9.03 13.75 8.05
CA GLU A 142 10.35 14.30 7.75
C GLU A 142 10.89 15.14 8.92
N GLN A 143 10.11 16.12 9.39
CA GLN A 143 10.52 16.98 10.49
C GLN A 143 10.67 16.22 11.82
N ARG A 144 9.74 15.30 12.12
CA ARG A 144 9.83 14.44 13.30
C ARG A 144 11.12 13.62 13.29
N ASN A 145 11.42 12.96 12.18
CA ASN A 145 12.60 12.11 12.07
C ASN A 145 13.87 12.95 12.22
N ARG A 146 13.94 14.11 11.58
CA ARG A 146 15.07 15.03 11.72
C ARG A 146 15.30 15.47 13.17
N VAL A 147 14.24 15.83 13.89
CA VAL A 147 14.34 16.31 15.29
C VAL A 147 14.71 15.18 16.24
N LEU A 148 14.22 13.97 16.00
CA LEU A 148 14.48 12.80 16.85
C LEU A 148 15.75 12.04 16.47
N GLY A 149 16.45 12.42 15.40
CA GLY A 149 17.63 11.70 14.90
C GLY A 149 17.30 10.29 14.42
N ILE A 150 16.09 10.09 13.91
CA ILE A 150 15.68 8.80 13.34
C ILE A 150 16.18 8.75 11.90
N GLU A 151 17.21 7.92 11.67
CA GLU A 151 17.71 7.59 10.33
C GLU A 151 17.00 6.33 9.82
N ASN A 152 16.76 6.30 8.51
CA ASN A 152 16.16 5.15 7.83
C ASN A 152 17.23 4.14 7.41
#